data_b572c81ec9e62ad7fd53196472f028a7
#
_entry.id   b572c81ec9e62ad7fd53196472f028a7
#
_cell.length_a   1.000
_cell.length_b   1.000
_cell.length_c   1.000
_cell.angle_alpha   90.00
_cell.angle_beta   90.00
_cell.angle_gamma   90.00
#
_symmetry.space_group_name_H-M   'P 1'
#
loop_
_entity.id
_entity.type
_entity.pdbx_description
1 polymer ?
#
loop_
_entity_poly.entity_id
_entity_poly.type
_entity_poly.pdbx_seq_one_letter_code
_entity_poly.pdbx_strand_id
1 'polypeptide(L)'
;MKIRKIISAILTMSVMSACIIPIAKADGLYSEKFDMTKVKADKTDGVTKEVEVPDGDYTVTVTTGGKTETNANIYINGGERVRAYTLEAGETQENEQPVVPKNGKITVQVKGDNPNVTEIEIEQLPTREKAEKPTIYIAGDSTAQTYNYTKVYPQTGWGQVFADYFNDDIIIENRAMGGRSSKSYDNDGRLDRILTEMHPGDYVFIQFGINDGAENKPERYISVEDYKKLITDKYIGEVEKRGGTPVLMTANAAAWWDEENNCFMESRKDYADPTREIAEETGCKFIDENKIVTDAWNSMDKDDVLSGYFVCEPLESKAYPSGTNDTTHMKAKGAKRVAKLIADAIPENVPELSKYLKGDETFTDIQGHWAENVIKTLAESDKISGVGDGKFNPDGTVTRAEFLKMAMDSLGIVGHAYRDGECLDATNDDWYCYYLQGALDKNIIPEEMIEDCNVRHDIKTLAEATDDKEAVMTGVNIYTGKFDGDKPITREEMAAIAVSCEKSEMKIASDFGTITRDSEIINYEYFINHEHDAFVSDMVTYDSKITIKDIDEIDEKYRGYVASAYWHGYVNGMEDGRFAPKENLTRAQAAVVMNNLK
;
A
#
# COMPACT_ATOMS: atom_id res chain seq x y z
N MET A 1 -8.54 -47.03 -24.40
CA MET A 1 -8.62 -47.67 -23.07
C MET A 1 -7.47 -47.17 -22.22
N LYS A 2 -7.75 -46.34 -21.30
CA LYS A 2 -7.10 -45.85 -20.05
C LYS A 2 -7.39 -44.35 -19.89
N ILE A 3 -8.41 -44.13 -19.10
CA ILE A 3 -8.88 -42.84 -18.60
C ILE A 3 -7.81 -42.28 -17.65
N ARG A 4 -7.24 -41.12 -17.94
CA ARG A 4 -6.47 -40.34 -16.97
C ARG A 4 -7.41 -39.33 -16.30
N LYS A 5 -7.64 -39.54 -15.02
CA LYS A 5 -8.29 -38.60 -14.13
C LYS A 5 -7.39 -37.36 -14.01
N ILE A 6 -7.90 -36.22 -14.42
CA ILE A 6 -7.33 -34.92 -14.11
C ILE A 6 -7.86 -34.55 -12.71
N ILE A 7 -6.99 -34.52 -11.74
CA ILE A 7 -7.27 -34.00 -10.40
C ILE A 7 -7.13 -32.48 -10.52
N SER A 8 -8.25 -31.78 -10.48
CA SER A 8 -8.29 -30.33 -10.32
C SER A 8 -7.92 -30.03 -8.87
N ALA A 9 -6.74 -29.47 -8.67
CA ALA A 9 -6.36 -28.91 -7.38
C ALA A 9 -7.07 -27.57 -7.22
N ILE A 10 -8.13 -27.54 -6.42
CA ILE A 10 -8.73 -26.32 -5.92
C ILE A 10 -7.74 -25.72 -4.93
N LEU A 11 -7.12 -24.61 -5.34
CA LEU A 11 -6.32 -23.77 -4.46
C LEU A 11 -7.29 -23.09 -3.49
N THR A 12 -7.45 -23.65 -2.31
CA THR A 12 -8.12 -22.98 -1.20
C THR A 12 -7.25 -21.83 -0.75
N MET A 13 -7.68 -20.61 -1.06
CA MET A 13 -7.19 -19.42 -0.36
C MET A 13 -7.39 -19.64 1.14
N SER A 14 -6.32 -19.87 1.86
CA SER A 14 -6.31 -19.75 3.31
C SER A 14 -6.46 -18.27 3.66
N VAL A 15 -7.69 -17.84 3.87
CA VAL A 15 -7.95 -16.72 4.77
C VAL A 15 -7.25 -17.12 6.07
N MET A 16 -6.25 -16.35 6.51
CA MET A 16 -5.74 -16.46 7.87
C MET A 16 -6.92 -16.15 8.79
N SER A 17 -7.63 -17.18 9.16
CA SER A 17 -8.52 -17.19 10.30
C SER A 17 -7.60 -16.98 11.48
N ALA A 18 -7.62 -15.80 12.10
CA ALA A 18 -7.10 -15.63 13.44
C ALA A 18 -7.68 -16.81 14.24
N CYS A 19 -6.82 -17.64 14.81
CA CYS A 19 -7.24 -18.71 15.69
C CYS A 19 -8.06 -18.07 16.81
N ILE A 20 -9.38 -18.14 16.72
CA ILE A 20 -10.26 -17.92 17.85
C ILE A 20 -9.95 -19.09 18.77
N ILE A 21 -9.14 -18.83 19.80
CA ILE A 21 -8.98 -19.77 20.90
C ILE A 21 -10.38 -19.92 21.51
N PRO A 22 -10.95 -21.12 21.56
CA PRO A 22 -12.25 -21.30 22.20
C PRO A 22 -12.09 -20.87 23.67
N ILE A 23 -12.65 -19.70 24.00
CA ILE A 23 -12.70 -19.21 25.38
C ILE A 23 -13.67 -20.17 26.09
N ALA A 24 -13.20 -20.84 27.12
CA ALA A 24 -14.02 -21.69 27.96
C ALA A 24 -15.24 -20.86 28.42
N LYS A 25 -16.47 -21.40 28.25
CA LYS A 25 -17.69 -20.74 28.70
C LYS A 25 -17.52 -20.34 30.17
N ALA A 26 -17.50 -19.01 30.41
CA ALA A 26 -17.56 -18.50 31.76
C ALA A 26 -18.96 -18.73 32.30
N ASP A 27 -19.10 -19.39 33.44
CA ASP A 27 -20.39 -19.64 34.10
C ASP A 27 -21.12 -18.29 34.33
N GLY A 28 -22.31 -18.12 33.72
CA GLY A 28 -23.21 -16.99 33.94
C GLY A 28 -23.37 -16.02 32.76
N LEU A 29 -22.68 -16.23 31.62
CA LEU A 29 -22.92 -15.43 30.41
C LEU A 29 -24.21 -15.86 29.70
N TYR A 30 -24.89 -14.88 29.08
CA TYR A 30 -26.10 -15.14 28.29
C TYR A 30 -25.76 -16.02 27.07
N SER A 31 -26.56 -17.09 26.87
CA SER A 31 -26.48 -17.93 25.68
C SER A 31 -27.87 -18.49 25.39
N GLU A 32 -28.35 -18.31 24.18
CA GLU A 32 -29.65 -18.82 23.77
C GLU A 32 -29.63 -19.31 22.32
N LYS A 33 -30.26 -20.49 22.09
CA LYS A 33 -30.43 -21.11 20.80
C LYS A 33 -31.89 -21.14 20.38
N PHE A 34 -32.18 -20.73 19.19
CA PHE A 34 -33.50 -20.68 18.62
C PHE A 34 -33.62 -21.70 17.45
N ASP A 35 -34.47 -22.70 17.62
CA ASP A 35 -34.88 -23.61 16.53
C ASP A 35 -35.80 -22.84 15.56
N MET A 36 -35.30 -22.56 14.36
CA MET A 36 -35.98 -21.81 13.33
C MET A 36 -36.66 -22.70 12.28
N THR A 37 -36.59 -24.03 12.40
CA THR A 37 -37.09 -25.00 11.40
C THR A 37 -38.60 -24.90 11.14
N LYS A 38 -39.35 -24.36 12.07
CA LYS A 38 -40.81 -24.18 11.98
C LYS A 38 -41.25 -22.75 11.64
N VAL A 39 -40.28 -21.82 11.56
CA VAL A 39 -40.58 -20.41 11.23
C VAL A 39 -40.72 -20.30 9.71
N LYS A 40 -41.86 -19.79 9.28
CA LYS A 40 -42.12 -19.56 7.85
C LYS A 40 -41.53 -18.20 7.46
N ALA A 41 -40.81 -18.18 6.37
CA ALA A 41 -40.35 -16.92 5.78
C ALA A 41 -41.54 -16.08 5.29
N ASP A 42 -41.55 -14.80 5.66
CA ASP A 42 -42.41 -13.81 5.02
C ASP A 42 -41.90 -13.49 3.62
N LYS A 43 -42.77 -13.17 2.69
CA LYS A 43 -42.40 -12.88 1.29
C LYS A 43 -41.55 -11.62 1.14
N THR A 44 -41.68 -10.68 2.05
CA THR A 44 -41.01 -9.37 2.01
C THR A 44 -39.84 -9.33 2.99
N ASP A 45 -40.04 -9.81 4.21
CA ASP A 45 -39.13 -9.67 5.34
C ASP A 45 -38.31 -10.94 5.61
N GLY A 46 -38.57 -12.03 4.90
CA GLY A 46 -37.85 -13.29 5.09
C GLY A 46 -38.14 -13.90 6.47
N VAL A 47 -37.07 -14.41 7.12
CA VAL A 47 -37.12 -14.91 8.50
C VAL A 47 -36.53 -13.85 9.42
N THR A 48 -37.30 -13.37 10.40
CA THR A 48 -36.85 -12.35 11.36
C THR A 48 -36.93 -12.88 12.79
N LYS A 49 -35.88 -12.65 13.56
CA LYS A 49 -35.83 -12.92 15.00
C LYS A 49 -35.28 -11.69 15.71
N GLU A 50 -36.05 -11.14 16.67
CA GLU A 50 -35.60 -10.09 17.58
C GLU A 50 -35.47 -10.68 18.99
N VAL A 51 -34.37 -10.32 19.69
CA VAL A 51 -34.07 -10.82 21.03
C VAL A 51 -33.61 -9.64 21.89
N GLU A 52 -34.22 -9.48 23.08
CA GLU A 52 -33.70 -8.58 24.11
C GLU A 52 -32.54 -9.29 24.84
N VAL A 53 -31.43 -8.60 24.97
CA VAL A 53 -30.22 -9.17 25.57
C VAL A 53 -29.68 -8.25 26.66
N PRO A 54 -28.99 -8.81 27.67
CA PRO A 54 -28.25 -8.02 28.65
C PRO A 54 -27.21 -7.11 27.98
N ASP A 55 -26.71 -6.12 28.71
CA ASP A 55 -25.59 -5.29 28.24
C ASP A 55 -24.32 -6.12 28.04
N GLY A 56 -23.62 -5.91 26.93
CA GLY A 56 -22.42 -6.67 26.57
C GLY A 56 -22.24 -6.81 25.06
N ASP A 57 -21.20 -7.52 24.69
CA ASP A 57 -20.86 -7.88 23.31
C ASP A 57 -21.27 -9.32 23.03
N TYR A 58 -21.56 -9.65 21.78
CA TYR A 58 -22.15 -10.94 21.43
C TYR A 58 -21.52 -11.52 20.15
N THR A 59 -21.61 -12.83 20.05
CA THR A 59 -21.52 -13.57 18.79
C THR A 59 -22.90 -14.05 18.41
N VAL A 60 -23.27 -13.86 17.16
CA VAL A 60 -24.49 -14.37 16.56
C VAL A 60 -24.13 -15.36 15.46
N THR A 61 -24.53 -16.63 15.63
CA THR A 61 -24.36 -17.67 14.63
C THR A 61 -25.70 -17.98 13.97
N VAL A 62 -25.76 -17.84 12.65
CA VAL A 62 -26.94 -18.15 11.84
C VAL A 62 -26.65 -19.38 11.01
N THR A 63 -27.39 -20.48 11.26
CA THR A 63 -27.32 -21.71 10.46
C THR A 63 -28.41 -21.72 9.42
N THR A 64 -28.03 -21.87 8.16
CA THR A 64 -28.93 -21.98 7.01
C THR A 64 -28.69 -23.24 6.24
N GLY A 65 -29.64 -23.64 5.40
CA GLY A 65 -29.56 -24.84 4.57
C GLY A 65 -30.50 -25.93 5.02
N GLY A 66 -30.45 -27.08 4.35
CA GLY A 66 -31.30 -28.21 4.67
C GLY A 66 -31.71 -29.02 3.45
N LYS A 67 -32.95 -29.52 3.41
CA LYS A 67 -33.42 -30.51 2.40
C LYS A 67 -33.67 -29.92 1.01
N THR A 68 -33.72 -28.60 0.90
CA THR A 68 -33.96 -27.88 -0.36
C THR A 68 -32.84 -26.87 -0.58
N GLU A 69 -32.64 -26.46 -1.83
CA GLU A 69 -31.73 -25.37 -2.17
C GLU A 69 -32.02 -24.16 -1.30
N THR A 70 -30.98 -23.48 -0.87
CA THR A 70 -31.04 -22.28 -0.02
C THR A 70 -30.48 -21.10 -0.75
N ASN A 71 -31.17 -19.97 -0.71
CA ASN A 71 -30.66 -18.67 -1.15
C ASN A 71 -30.89 -17.66 -0.03
N ALA A 72 -29.83 -17.07 0.49
CA ALA A 72 -29.90 -16.28 1.71
C ALA A 72 -28.93 -15.08 1.73
N ASN A 73 -29.43 -13.97 2.32
CA ASN A 73 -28.65 -12.81 2.77
C ASN A 73 -28.93 -12.66 4.26
N ILE A 74 -27.91 -12.40 5.07
CA ILE A 74 -28.05 -12.23 6.51
C ILE A 74 -27.86 -10.77 6.88
N TYR A 75 -28.86 -10.22 7.57
CA TYR A 75 -28.87 -8.88 8.14
C TYR A 75 -28.88 -8.97 9.67
N ILE A 76 -28.07 -8.15 10.33
CA ILE A 76 -28.08 -8.02 11.78
C ILE A 76 -28.17 -6.53 12.14
N ASN A 77 -29.12 -6.20 13.02
CA ASN A 77 -29.42 -4.83 13.42
C ASN A 77 -29.69 -3.88 12.23
N GLY A 78 -30.21 -4.44 11.11
CA GLY A 78 -30.51 -3.73 9.87
C GLY A 78 -29.35 -3.62 8.88
N GLY A 79 -28.13 -4.00 9.26
CA GLY A 79 -26.95 -4.05 8.38
C GLY A 79 -26.78 -5.39 7.68
N GLU A 80 -26.39 -5.39 6.39
CA GLU A 80 -26.10 -6.61 5.62
C GLU A 80 -24.74 -7.17 6.02
N ARG A 81 -24.72 -8.29 6.76
CA ARG A 81 -23.53 -8.94 7.27
C ARG A 81 -22.97 -10.00 6.32
N VAL A 82 -23.87 -10.73 5.68
CA VAL A 82 -23.52 -11.77 4.70
C VAL A 82 -24.34 -11.56 3.45
N ARG A 83 -23.64 -11.35 2.33
CA ARG A 83 -24.27 -11.15 1.02
C ARG A 83 -24.78 -12.48 0.45
N ALA A 84 -25.69 -12.38 -0.51
CA ALA A 84 -26.33 -13.49 -1.16
C ALA A 84 -25.38 -14.66 -1.46
N TYR A 85 -25.76 -15.82 -0.95
CA TYR A 85 -25.11 -17.10 -1.26
C TYR A 85 -26.16 -18.17 -1.51
N THR A 86 -25.75 -19.22 -2.23
CA THR A 86 -26.60 -20.35 -2.55
C THR A 86 -25.97 -21.63 -2.03
N LEU A 87 -26.79 -22.50 -1.41
CA LEU A 87 -26.41 -23.84 -0.97
C LEU A 87 -27.26 -24.87 -1.70
N GLU A 88 -26.64 -25.96 -2.12
CA GLU A 88 -27.34 -27.11 -2.72
C GLU A 88 -28.22 -27.81 -1.68
N ALA A 89 -29.22 -28.56 -2.16
CA ALA A 89 -30.07 -29.37 -1.29
C ALA A 89 -29.24 -30.43 -0.53
N GLY A 90 -29.32 -30.38 0.80
CA GLY A 90 -28.55 -31.26 1.69
C GLY A 90 -27.35 -30.56 2.34
N GLU A 91 -26.96 -29.39 1.87
CA GLU A 91 -25.89 -28.59 2.47
C GLU A 91 -26.40 -27.70 3.61
N THR A 92 -25.53 -27.38 4.54
CA THR A 92 -25.74 -26.43 5.62
C THR A 92 -24.52 -25.54 5.77
N GLN A 93 -24.73 -24.27 6.18
CA GLN A 93 -23.68 -23.30 6.45
C GLN A 93 -23.96 -22.53 7.73
N GLU A 94 -22.95 -22.43 8.58
CA GLU A 94 -22.94 -21.57 9.75
C GLU A 94 -22.24 -20.26 9.42
N ASN A 95 -22.84 -19.14 9.81
CA ASN A 95 -22.32 -17.79 9.63
C ASN A 95 -22.25 -17.10 10.99
N GLU A 96 -21.06 -17.03 11.53
CA GLU A 96 -20.78 -16.38 12.80
C GLU A 96 -20.43 -14.90 12.59
N GLN A 97 -21.07 -14.02 13.37
CA GLN A 97 -20.88 -12.57 13.29
C GLN A 97 -20.71 -11.97 14.69
N PRO A 98 -19.70 -11.10 14.91
CA PRO A 98 -19.63 -10.29 16.11
C PRO A 98 -20.71 -9.20 16.06
N VAL A 99 -21.35 -8.94 17.19
CA VAL A 99 -22.50 -8.04 17.27
C VAL A 99 -22.48 -7.20 18.54
N VAL A 100 -22.66 -5.91 18.37
CA VAL A 100 -23.00 -4.98 19.45
C VAL A 100 -24.52 -4.76 19.44
N PRO A 101 -25.24 -5.00 20.55
CA PRO A 101 -26.69 -4.81 20.61
C PRO A 101 -27.09 -3.36 20.34
N LYS A 102 -28.19 -3.15 19.64
CA LYS A 102 -28.77 -1.83 19.40
C LYS A 102 -29.92 -1.61 20.36
N ASN A 103 -29.76 -0.66 21.28
CA ASN A 103 -30.79 -0.38 22.33
C ASN A 103 -31.19 -1.64 23.15
N GLY A 104 -30.20 -2.47 23.54
CA GLY A 104 -30.46 -3.69 24.31
C GLY A 104 -31.09 -4.84 23.51
N LYS A 105 -31.08 -4.76 22.17
CA LYS A 105 -31.68 -5.77 21.29
C LYS A 105 -30.72 -6.21 20.20
N ILE A 106 -30.88 -7.46 19.78
CA ILE A 106 -30.27 -8.03 18.59
C ILE A 106 -31.39 -8.46 17.64
N THR A 107 -31.41 -7.92 16.43
CA THR A 107 -32.35 -8.30 15.37
C THR A 107 -31.61 -9.02 14.27
N VAL A 108 -31.95 -10.30 14.05
CA VAL A 108 -31.43 -11.12 12.94
C VAL A 108 -32.52 -11.24 11.89
N GLN A 109 -32.21 -10.91 10.64
CA GLN A 109 -33.13 -11.06 9.52
C GLN A 109 -32.39 -11.79 8.37
N VAL A 110 -33.01 -12.86 7.86
CA VAL A 110 -32.47 -13.62 6.74
C VAL A 110 -33.43 -13.54 5.57
N LYS A 111 -33.02 -12.91 4.48
CA LYS A 111 -33.79 -12.68 3.26
C LYS A 111 -33.28 -13.56 2.11
N GLY A 112 -34.15 -13.87 1.18
CA GLY A 112 -33.87 -14.63 -0.03
C GLY A 112 -35.13 -15.36 -0.51
N ASP A 113 -35.07 -15.94 -1.69
CA ASP A 113 -36.21 -16.69 -2.25
C ASP A 113 -36.52 -17.95 -1.42
N ASN A 114 -35.51 -18.53 -0.81
CA ASN A 114 -35.59 -19.70 0.06
C ASN A 114 -34.52 -19.66 1.15
N PRO A 115 -34.67 -18.84 2.22
CA PRO A 115 -33.62 -18.57 3.18
C PRO A 115 -33.27 -19.74 4.12
N ASN A 116 -34.16 -20.77 4.27
CA ASN A 116 -33.95 -22.02 5.02
C ASN A 116 -33.14 -21.86 6.31
N VAL A 117 -33.55 -20.96 7.20
CA VAL A 117 -32.89 -20.78 8.49
C VAL A 117 -33.25 -21.94 9.40
N THR A 118 -32.28 -22.66 9.93
CA THR A 118 -32.48 -23.80 10.82
C THR A 118 -32.22 -23.48 12.27
N GLU A 119 -31.24 -22.65 12.56
CA GLU A 119 -30.89 -22.24 13.93
C GLU A 119 -30.35 -20.80 13.96
N ILE A 120 -30.63 -20.09 15.02
CA ILE A 120 -29.95 -18.85 15.40
C ILE A 120 -29.43 -19.05 16.82
N GLU A 121 -28.15 -18.88 17.03
CA GLU A 121 -27.49 -18.90 18.34
C GLU A 121 -26.96 -17.51 18.68
N ILE A 122 -27.20 -17.04 19.90
CA ILE A 122 -26.73 -15.76 20.41
C ILE A 122 -25.96 -16.03 21.69
N GLU A 123 -24.67 -15.74 21.71
CA GLU A 123 -23.79 -15.97 22.85
C GLU A 123 -23.11 -14.66 23.27
N GLN A 124 -23.21 -14.33 24.56
CA GLN A 124 -22.51 -13.18 25.13
C GLN A 124 -21.02 -13.45 25.21
N LEU A 125 -20.20 -12.50 24.78
CA LEU A 125 -18.76 -12.54 24.92
C LEU A 125 -18.35 -12.11 26.33
N PRO A 126 -17.26 -12.70 26.88
CA PRO A 126 -16.73 -12.25 28.16
C PRO A 126 -16.17 -10.83 28.06
N THR A 127 -16.29 -10.06 29.13
CA THR A 127 -15.65 -8.76 29.26
C THR A 127 -14.14 -8.92 29.10
N ARG A 128 -13.54 -8.06 28.26
CA ARG A 128 -12.11 -8.11 28.01
C ARG A 128 -11.33 -7.36 29.08
N GLU A 129 -10.23 -7.93 29.50
CA GLU A 129 -9.26 -7.29 30.38
C GLU A 129 -8.27 -6.46 29.55
N LYS A 130 -7.58 -5.53 30.20
CA LYS A 130 -6.54 -4.72 29.55
C LYS A 130 -5.44 -5.65 29.01
N ALA A 131 -5.07 -5.46 27.74
CA ALA A 131 -3.98 -6.20 27.10
C ALA A 131 -2.61 -5.73 27.60
N GLU A 132 -1.59 -6.57 27.44
CA GLU A 132 -0.20 -6.23 27.75
C GLU A 132 0.32 -5.11 26.84
N LYS A 133 0.02 -5.21 25.55
CA LYS A 133 0.31 -4.18 24.55
C LYS A 133 -1.00 -3.61 24.03
N PRO A 134 -1.14 -2.29 23.99
CA PRO A 134 -2.33 -1.69 23.37
C PRO A 134 -2.31 -1.88 21.85
N THR A 135 -3.48 -1.82 21.26
CA THR A 135 -3.68 -1.89 19.81
C THR A 135 -4.23 -0.55 19.30
N ILE A 136 -3.73 -0.09 18.17
CA ILE A 136 -4.37 0.94 17.35
C ILE A 136 -5.14 0.23 16.24
N TYR A 137 -6.46 0.32 16.28
CA TYR A 137 -7.32 -0.08 15.17
C TYR A 137 -7.55 1.11 14.24
N ILE A 138 -7.41 0.92 12.93
CA ILE A 138 -7.72 1.94 11.93
C ILE A 138 -9.04 1.57 11.26
N ALA A 139 -10.09 2.34 11.55
CA ALA A 139 -11.39 2.28 10.90
C ALA A 139 -11.48 3.36 9.83
N GLY A 140 -11.51 2.98 8.56
CA GLY A 140 -11.47 3.93 7.45
C GLY A 140 -11.85 3.33 6.11
N ASP A 141 -11.62 4.10 5.07
CA ASP A 141 -11.97 3.77 3.69
C ASP A 141 -10.78 3.33 2.83
N SER A 142 -10.87 3.56 1.51
CA SER A 142 -9.85 3.17 0.53
C SER A 142 -8.53 3.93 0.69
N THR A 143 -8.51 5.10 1.31
CA THR A 143 -7.29 5.89 1.48
C THR A 143 -6.39 5.36 2.60
N ALA A 144 -6.98 4.62 3.55
CA ALA A 144 -6.24 3.95 4.63
C ALA A 144 -6.05 2.44 4.41
N GLN A 145 -6.79 1.81 3.49
CA GLN A 145 -6.83 0.35 3.30
C GLN A 145 -5.46 -0.26 2.99
N THR A 146 -5.24 -1.51 3.44
CA THR A 146 -4.15 -2.36 2.97
C THR A 146 -4.51 -3.00 1.63
N TYR A 147 -3.69 -2.79 0.62
CA TYR A 147 -3.88 -3.28 -0.74
C TYR A 147 -3.00 -4.49 -1.06
N ASN A 148 -3.53 -5.38 -1.87
CA ASN A 148 -2.76 -6.47 -2.43
C ASN A 148 -2.10 -6.01 -3.74
N TYR A 149 -0.80 -5.83 -3.75
CA TYR A 149 -0.03 -5.37 -4.90
C TYR A 149 -0.12 -6.27 -6.13
N THR A 150 -0.34 -7.58 -5.97
CA THR A 150 -0.53 -8.47 -7.13
C THR A 150 -1.77 -8.12 -7.96
N LYS A 151 -2.70 -7.34 -7.40
CA LYS A 151 -3.96 -6.96 -8.04
C LYS A 151 -4.04 -5.49 -8.42
N VAL A 152 -3.51 -4.62 -7.58
CA VAL A 152 -3.78 -3.17 -7.68
C VAL A 152 -2.52 -2.29 -7.50
N TYR A 153 -1.33 -2.86 -7.74
CA TYR A 153 -0.09 -2.06 -7.74
C TYR A 153 -0.27 -0.83 -8.66
N PRO A 154 0.23 0.34 -8.30
CA PRO A 154 0.98 0.72 -7.09
C PRO A 154 0.12 1.33 -5.98
N GLN A 155 -1.20 1.10 -5.97
CA GLN A 155 -2.12 1.68 -4.99
C GLN A 155 -1.78 1.26 -3.55
N THR A 156 -1.67 2.24 -2.65
CA THR A 156 -1.29 2.05 -1.24
C THR A 156 -2.11 2.97 -0.36
N GLY A 157 -2.68 2.46 0.72
CA GLY A 157 -3.31 3.30 1.73
C GLY A 157 -2.34 3.68 2.85
N TRP A 158 -2.54 4.86 3.49
CA TRP A 158 -1.65 5.30 4.56
C TRP A 158 -1.62 4.33 5.76
N GLY A 159 -2.74 3.69 6.08
CA GLY A 159 -2.81 2.69 7.15
C GLY A 159 -2.01 1.42 6.87
N GLN A 160 -1.68 1.13 5.61
CA GLN A 160 -0.82 0.00 5.22
C GLN A 160 0.62 0.14 5.69
N VAL A 161 1.11 1.38 5.78
CA VAL A 161 2.48 1.72 6.12
C VAL A 161 2.61 2.40 7.48
N PHE A 162 1.50 2.59 8.20
CA PHE A 162 1.48 3.34 9.45
C PHE A 162 2.28 2.66 10.57
N ALA A 163 2.33 1.32 10.58
CA ALA A 163 3.12 0.55 11.54
C ALA A 163 4.63 0.86 11.48
N ASP A 164 5.12 1.35 10.33
CA ASP A 164 6.54 1.68 10.16
C ASP A 164 7.01 2.79 11.13
N TYR A 165 6.09 3.62 11.64
CA TYR A 165 6.36 4.75 12.55
C TYR A 165 6.26 4.40 14.03
N PHE A 166 5.97 3.15 14.38
CA PHE A 166 5.79 2.70 15.76
C PHE A 166 6.79 1.62 16.15
N ASN A 167 7.16 1.61 17.44
CA ASN A 167 7.96 0.55 18.02
C ASN A 167 7.10 -0.70 18.32
N ASP A 168 7.74 -1.79 18.76
CA ASP A 168 7.09 -3.09 18.99
C ASP A 168 6.23 -3.15 20.27
N ASP A 169 6.15 -2.06 21.05
CA ASP A 169 5.34 -2.02 22.29
C ASP A 169 3.87 -1.71 22.05
N ILE A 170 3.47 -1.52 20.80
CA ILE A 170 2.09 -1.29 20.35
C ILE A 170 1.80 -2.12 19.09
N ILE A 171 0.54 -2.52 18.92
CA ILE A 171 0.07 -3.26 17.75
C ILE A 171 -0.71 -2.31 16.83
N ILE A 172 -0.48 -2.36 15.53
CA ILE A 172 -1.24 -1.61 14.53
C ILE A 172 -2.10 -2.56 13.71
N GLU A 173 -3.41 -2.43 13.84
CA GLU A 173 -4.41 -3.25 13.14
C GLU A 173 -5.18 -2.41 12.13
N ASN A 174 -4.77 -2.47 10.87
CA ASN A 174 -5.47 -1.76 9.80
C ASN A 174 -6.73 -2.51 9.38
N ARG A 175 -7.90 -2.03 9.80
CA ARG A 175 -9.22 -2.57 9.51
C ARG A 175 -9.98 -1.77 8.43
N ALA A 176 -9.34 -0.76 7.82
CA ALA A 176 -9.92 0.05 6.76
C ALA A 176 -10.33 -0.79 5.54
N MET A 177 -11.41 -0.38 4.87
CA MET A 177 -11.95 -1.08 3.72
C MET A 177 -12.42 -0.11 2.63
N GLY A 178 -11.90 -0.31 1.44
CA GLY A 178 -12.18 0.51 0.27
C GLY A 178 -13.66 0.62 -0.06
N GLY A 179 -14.05 1.83 -0.47
CA GLY A 179 -15.41 2.15 -0.86
C GLY A 179 -16.42 2.18 0.30
N ARG A 180 -15.98 2.18 1.55
CA ARG A 180 -16.89 2.28 2.72
C ARG A 180 -17.02 3.72 3.15
N SER A 181 -18.28 4.12 3.42
CA SER A 181 -18.63 5.27 4.24
C SER A 181 -18.73 4.85 5.70
N SER A 182 -18.85 5.78 6.64
CA SER A 182 -19.11 5.47 8.05
C SER A 182 -20.34 4.57 8.22
N LYS A 183 -21.44 4.87 7.50
CA LYS A 183 -22.67 4.06 7.49
C LYS A 183 -22.45 2.65 6.93
N SER A 184 -21.82 2.50 5.78
CA SER A 184 -21.66 1.18 5.18
C SER A 184 -20.62 0.33 5.91
N TYR A 185 -19.61 0.94 6.52
CA TYR A 185 -18.65 0.27 7.39
C TYR A 185 -19.32 -0.33 8.63
N ASP A 186 -20.22 0.41 9.26
CA ASP A 186 -21.04 -0.06 10.36
C ASP A 186 -22.02 -1.16 9.94
N ASN A 187 -22.75 -0.94 8.85
CA ASN A 187 -23.71 -1.92 8.33
C ASN A 187 -23.05 -3.26 7.95
N ASP A 188 -21.82 -3.25 7.45
CA ASP A 188 -21.04 -4.46 7.15
C ASP A 188 -20.53 -5.18 8.43
N GLY A 189 -20.75 -4.62 9.64
CA GLY A 189 -20.30 -5.17 10.91
C GLY A 189 -18.84 -4.99 11.21
N ARG A 190 -18.16 -4.14 10.46
CA ARG A 190 -16.72 -3.92 10.62
C ARG A 190 -16.39 -3.18 11.91
N LEU A 191 -17.24 -2.20 12.29
CA LEU A 191 -17.13 -1.53 13.58
C LEU A 191 -17.42 -2.49 14.73
N ASP A 192 -18.50 -3.28 14.64
CA ASP A 192 -18.83 -4.28 15.66
C ASP A 192 -17.68 -5.24 15.90
N ARG A 193 -16.97 -5.65 14.83
CA ARG A 193 -15.77 -6.51 14.95
C ARG A 193 -14.64 -5.83 15.74
N ILE A 194 -14.35 -4.57 15.49
CA ILE A 194 -13.37 -3.82 16.29
C ILE A 194 -13.83 -3.75 17.74
N LEU A 195 -15.08 -3.36 17.99
CA LEU A 195 -15.63 -3.19 19.33
C LEU A 195 -15.64 -4.47 20.15
N THR A 196 -15.88 -5.62 19.51
CA THR A 196 -15.89 -6.93 20.19
C THR A 196 -14.48 -7.54 20.37
N GLU A 197 -13.47 -7.06 19.63
CA GLU A 197 -12.08 -7.52 19.71
C GLU A 197 -11.21 -6.61 20.59
N MET A 198 -11.50 -5.34 20.70
CA MET A 198 -10.68 -4.36 21.42
C MET A 198 -10.63 -4.61 22.94
N HIS A 199 -9.55 -4.15 23.55
CA HIS A 199 -9.31 -4.20 24.99
C HIS A 199 -9.32 -2.79 25.60
N PRO A 200 -9.63 -2.65 26.91
CA PRO A 200 -9.44 -1.37 27.58
C PRO A 200 -8.01 -0.85 27.43
N GLY A 201 -7.89 0.40 27.01
CA GLY A 201 -6.61 1.06 26.72
C GLY A 201 -6.16 0.99 25.27
N ASP A 202 -6.92 0.32 24.39
CA ASP A 202 -6.72 0.37 22.94
C ASP A 202 -7.18 1.71 22.36
N TYR A 203 -6.77 1.98 21.12
CA TYR A 203 -7.11 3.18 20.37
C TYR A 203 -7.85 2.82 19.08
N VAL A 204 -8.83 3.62 18.70
CA VAL A 204 -9.51 3.48 17.41
C VAL A 204 -9.37 4.77 16.63
N PHE A 205 -8.61 4.76 15.55
CA PHE A 205 -8.48 5.86 14.60
C PHE A 205 -9.64 5.79 13.62
N ILE A 206 -10.46 6.85 13.56
CA ILE A 206 -11.74 6.89 12.84
C ILE A 206 -11.64 7.92 11.72
N GLN A 207 -11.57 7.45 10.45
CA GLN A 207 -11.41 8.30 9.28
C GLN A 207 -12.46 7.98 8.19
N PHE A 208 -13.45 8.83 8.04
CA PHE A 208 -14.50 8.74 7.02
C PHE A 208 -14.83 10.13 6.45
N GLY A 209 -15.69 10.19 5.42
CA GLY A 209 -16.14 11.42 4.78
C GLY A 209 -16.03 11.40 3.24
N ILE A 210 -15.16 10.57 2.67
CA ILE A 210 -14.99 10.50 1.20
C ILE A 210 -16.19 9.86 0.52
N ASN A 211 -16.72 8.77 1.07
CA ASN A 211 -17.82 8.01 0.50
C ASN A 211 -19.18 8.40 1.09
N ASP A 212 -19.19 9.13 2.18
CA ASP A 212 -20.39 9.50 2.95
C ASP A 212 -21.28 10.46 2.17
N GLY A 213 -20.72 11.34 1.36
CA GLY A 213 -21.42 12.27 0.49
C GLY A 213 -21.89 11.68 -0.86
N ALA A 214 -21.77 10.38 -1.09
CA ALA A 214 -22.12 9.75 -2.36
C ALA A 214 -23.64 9.57 -2.54
N GLU A 215 -24.40 10.64 -2.77
CA GLU A 215 -25.87 10.65 -2.91
C GLU A 215 -26.39 9.65 -3.95
N ASN A 216 -25.63 9.38 -5.01
CA ASN A 216 -25.96 8.40 -6.04
C ASN A 216 -25.74 6.94 -5.62
N LYS A 217 -25.28 6.69 -4.39
CA LYS A 217 -25.02 5.37 -3.80
C LYS A 217 -25.70 5.26 -2.44
N PRO A 218 -27.01 4.97 -2.38
CA PRO A 218 -27.79 4.99 -1.14
C PRO A 218 -27.25 4.10 -0.02
N GLU A 219 -26.54 3.04 -0.39
CA GLU A 219 -25.89 2.13 0.57
C GLU A 219 -24.71 2.78 1.31
N ARG A 220 -24.12 3.85 0.75
CA ARG A 220 -23.02 4.62 1.34
C ARG A 220 -23.46 5.96 1.89
N TYR A 221 -24.33 6.63 1.15
CA TYR A 221 -24.78 7.97 1.49
C TYR A 221 -25.37 8.04 2.90
N ILE A 222 -24.97 9.06 3.64
CA ILE A 222 -25.50 9.44 4.94
C ILE A 222 -25.61 10.96 5.01
N SER A 223 -26.73 11.49 5.52
CA SER A 223 -26.84 12.93 5.74
C SER A 223 -25.80 13.41 6.76
N VAL A 224 -25.42 14.69 6.70
CA VAL A 224 -24.47 15.27 7.68
C VAL A 224 -25.01 15.13 9.12
N GLU A 225 -26.31 15.31 9.33
CA GLU A 225 -26.93 15.15 10.64
C GLU A 225 -26.81 13.70 11.16
N ASP A 226 -27.14 12.72 10.32
CA ASP A 226 -27.02 11.30 10.67
C ASP A 226 -25.55 10.87 10.82
N TYR A 227 -24.63 11.45 10.03
CA TYR A 227 -23.19 11.24 10.15
C TYR A 227 -22.70 11.70 11.51
N LYS A 228 -23.00 12.93 11.92
CA LYS A 228 -22.64 13.46 13.24
C LYS A 228 -23.16 12.55 14.35
N LYS A 229 -24.43 12.15 14.26
CA LYS A 229 -25.04 11.23 15.23
C LYS A 229 -24.35 9.87 15.26
N LEU A 230 -24.08 9.25 14.10
CA LEU A 230 -23.45 7.94 14.01
C LEU A 230 -22.03 7.95 14.57
N ILE A 231 -21.23 8.97 14.19
CA ILE A 231 -19.86 9.11 14.68
C ILE A 231 -19.85 9.31 16.19
N THR A 232 -20.67 10.21 16.71
CA THR A 232 -20.74 10.51 18.15
C THR A 232 -21.22 9.32 18.96
N ASP A 233 -22.40 8.78 18.62
CA ASP A 233 -23.06 7.79 19.47
C ASP A 233 -22.38 6.41 19.38
N LYS A 234 -21.96 6.01 18.18
CA LYS A 234 -21.47 4.65 17.96
C LYS A 234 -19.95 4.58 17.87
N TYR A 235 -19.32 5.37 17.00
CA TYR A 235 -17.86 5.28 16.83
C TYR A 235 -17.11 5.80 18.06
N ILE A 236 -17.51 6.93 18.60
CA ILE A 236 -16.89 7.50 19.81
C ILE A 236 -17.44 6.80 21.06
N GLY A 237 -18.75 6.84 21.26
CA GLY A 237 -19.37 6.38 22.51
C GLY A 237 -19.16 4.90 22.82
N GLU A 238 -19.27 4.02 21.82
CA GLU A 238 -19.05 2.58 22.05
C GLU A 238 -17.57 2.21 22.27
N VAL A 239 -16.61 2.98 21.69
CA VAL A 239 -15.18 2.82 21.99
C VAL A 239 -14.87 3.23 23.42
N GLU A 240 -15.37 4.40 23.86
CA GLU A 240 -15.20 4.90 25.24
C GLU A 240 -15.84 3.96 26.28
N LYS A 241 -17.04 3.46 25.98
CA LYS A 241 -17.74 2.49 26.84
C LYS A 241 -16.90 1.24 27.14
N ARG A 242 -16.02 0.84 26.21
CA ARG A 242 -15.11 -0.31 26.37
C ARG A 242 -13.75 0.07 26.94
N GLY A 243 -13.59 1.32 27.40
CA GLY A 243 -12.32 1.81 27.98
C GLY A 243 -11.24 2.06 26.93
N GLY A 244 -11.59 2.15 25.64
CA GLY A 244 -10.71 2.56 24.57
C GLY A 244 -10.69 4.08 24.38
N THR A 245 -9.76 4.53 23.56
CA THR A 245 -9.62 5.96 23.19
C THR A 245 -9.97 6.15 21.71
N PRO A 246 -11.08 6.81 21.37
CA PRO A 246 -11.36 7.20 20.01
C PRO A 246 -10.43 8.34 19.57
N VAL A 247 -9.85 8.24 18.39
CA VAL A 247 -9.07 9.30 17.74
C VAL A 247 -9.79 9.63 16.44
N LEU A 248 -10.56 10.71 16.47
CA LEU A 248 -11.30 11.15 15.30
C LEU A 248 -10.38 11.86 14.32
N MET A 249 -10.55 11.60 13.02
CA MET A 249 -9.76 12.20 11.95
C MET A 249 -10.67 12.74 10.86
N THR A 250 -10.30 13.88 10.27
CA THR A 250 -10.93 14.32 9.03
C THR A 250 -10.64 13.37 7.88
N ALA A 251 -11.47 13.37 6.84
CA ALA A 251 -11.24 12.59 5.62
C ALA A 251 -9.89 12.94 4.99
N ASN A 252 -9.18 11.93 4.45
CA ASN A 252 -7.90 12.14 3.79
C ASN A 252 -7.96 13.21 2.69
N ALA A 253 -6.94 14.09 2.66
CA ALA A 253 -6.86 15.13 1.65
C ALA A 253 -6.62 14.55 0.25
N ALA A 254 -7.45 14.93 -0.71
CA ALA A 254 -7.16 14.71 -2.12
C ALA A 254 -6.22 15.81 -2.63
N ALA A 255 -5.37 15.51 -3.60
CA ALA A 255 -4.50 16.51 -4.23
C ALA A 255 -5.30 17.37 -5.24
N TRP A 256 -6.25 18.14 -4.74
CA TRP A 256 -7.04 19.07 -5.55
C TRP A 256 -6.30 20.39 -5.72
N TRP A 257 -5.91 20.68 -6.94
CA TRP A 257 -5.15 21.88 -7.28
C TRP A 257 -6.05 22.99 -7.78
N ASP A 258 -5.89 24.18 -7.21
CA ASP A 258 -6.52 25.42 -7.66
C ASP A 258 -5.55 26.17 -8.59
N GLU A 259 -5.85 26.20 -9.87
CA GLU A 259 -5.02 26.88 -10.88
C GLU A 259 -5.04 28.42 -10.73
N GLU A 260 -6.11 29.00 -10.17
CA GLU A 260 -6.21 30.46 -10.00
C GLU A 260 -5.34 30.92 -8.83
N ASN A 261 -5.34 30.18 -7.72
CA ASN A 261 -4.61 30.53 -6.52
C ASN A 261 -3.25 29.84 -6.42
N ASN A 262 -2.92 28.95 -7.36
CA ASN A 262 -1.67 28.18 -7.42
C ASN A 262 -1.37 27.46 -6.10
N CYS A 263 -2.34 26.71 -5.58
CA CYS A 263 -2.23 25.98 -4.31
C CYS A 263 -3.13 24.73 -4.30
N PHE A 264 -2.82 23.80 -3.40
CA PHE A 264 -3.72 22.69 -3.06
C PHE A 264 -4.83 23.20 -2.13
N MET A 265 -6.05 22.69 -2.36
CA MET A 265 -7.23 23.03 -1.57
C MET A 265 -7.57 21.92 -0.58
N GLU A 266 -8.09 22.29 0.58
CA GLU A 266 -8.76 21.32 1.45
C GLU A 266 -9.93 20.67 0.69
N SER A 267 -9.92 19.34 0.64
CA SER A 267 -10.94 18.54 -0.03
C SER A 267 -12.03 18.07 0.95
N ARG A 268 -13.19 17.65 0.43
CA ARG A 268 -14.24 17.00 1.23
C ARG A 268 -14.75 17.82 2.44
N LYS A 269 -14.78 19.13 2.34
CA LYS A 269 -15.20 20.04 3.44
C LYS A 269 -16.61 19.78 3.96
N ASP A 270 -17.50 19.27 3.10
CA ASP A 270 -18.84 18.86 3.43
C ASP A 270 -18.94 17.79 4.54
N TYR A 271 -17.86 17.01 4.77
CA TYR A 271 -17.74 16.08 5.90
C TYR A 271 -16.54 16.40 6.81
N ALA A 272 -15.49 17.05 6.32
CA ALA A 272 -14.36 17.46 7.16
C ALA A 272 -14.78 18.52 8.21
N ASP A 273 -15.59 19.52 7.82
CA ASP A 273 -16.07 20.55 8.75
C ASP A 273 -17.01 19.96 9.83
N PRO A 274 -18.02 19.13 9.49
CA PRO A 274 -18.78 18.38 10.51
C PRO A 274 -17.91 17.49 11.43
N THR A 275 -16.83 16.92 10.93
CA THR A 275 -15.92 16.12 11.76
C THR A 275 -15.18 16.99 12.78
N ARG A 276 -14.75 18.20 12.40
CA ARG A 276 -14.19 19.21 13.31
C ARG A 276 -15.19 19.60 14.40
N GLU A 277 -16.45 19.85 13.99
CA GLU A 277 -17.53 20.17 14.92
C GLU A 277 -17.77 19.04 15.94
N ILE A 278 -17.79 17.77 15.51
CA ILE A 278 -17.90 16.62 16.42
C ILE A 278 -16.76 16.61 17.43
N ALA A 279 -15.52 16.83 16.97
CA ALA A 279 -14.35 16.86 17.88
C ALA A 279 -14.47 17.97 18.93
N GLU A 280 -14.93 19.16 18.54
CA GLU A 280 -15.18 20.28 19.46
C GLU A 280 -16.32 19.97 20.45
N GLU A 281 -17.43 19.40 19.97
CA GLU A 281 -18.60 19.08 20.79
C GLU A 281 -18.36 17.94 21.78
N THR A 282 -17.58 16.93 21.40
CA THR A 282 -17.30 15.74 22.23
C THR A 282 -16.04 15.86 23.07
N GLY A 283 -15.07 16.66 22.63
CA GLY A 283 -13.74 16.75 23.25
C GLY A 283 -12.91 15.47 23.09
N CYS A 284 -13.25 14.57 22.14
CA CYS A 284 -12.46 13.39 21.85
C CYS A 284 -11.08 13.76 21.25
N LYS A 285 -10.14 12.82 21.26
CA LYS A 285 -8.85 13.03 20.58
C LYS A 285 -9.10 13.25 19.08
N PHE A 286 -8.37 14.23 18.51
CA PHE A 286 -8.62 14.66 17.14
C PHE A 286 -7.34 14.96 16.38
N ILE A 287 -7.25 14.49 15.14
CA ILE A 287 -6.19 14.86 14.19
C ILE A 287 -6.86 15.42 12.93
N ASP A 288 -6.65 16.72 12.66
CA ASP A 288 -7.14 17.35 11.43
C ASP A 288 -6.24 17.00 10.24
N GLU A 289 -6.32 15.75 9.81
CA GLU A 289 -5.47 15.20 8.77
C GLU A 289 -5.62 15.96 7.45
N ASN A 290 -6.86 16.31 7.03
CA ASN A 290 -7.10 17.05 5.80
C ASN A 290 -6.32 18.37 5.75
N LYS A 291 -6.35 19.13 6.86
CA LYS A 291 -5.62 20.39 6.98
C LYS A 291 -4.11 20.16 7.00
N ILE A 292 -3.62 19.26 7.83
CA ILE A 292 -2.19 18.97 7.99
C ILE A 292 -1.57 18.56 6.65
N VAL A 293 -2.24 17.67 5.93
CA VAL A 293 -1.78 17.19 4.61
C VAL A 293 -1.83 18.31 3.58
N THR A 294 -2.91 19.09 3.52
CA THR A 294 -3.03 20.21 2.58
C THR A 294 -1.97 21.29 2.83
N ASP A 295 -1.72 21.63 4.09
CA ASP A 295 -0.68 22.59 4.44
C ASP A 295 0.72 22.08 4.04
N ALA A 296 1.00 20.79 4.26
CA ALA A 296 2.25 20.16 3.84
C ALA A 296 2.42 20.18 2.31
N TRP A 297 1.37 19.84 1.55
CA TRP A 297 1.41 19.89 0.08
C TRP A 297 1.67 21.28 -0.46
N ASN A 298 1.14 22.33 0.18
CA ASN A 298 1.38 23.72 -0.22
C ASN A 298 2.81 24.21 0.07
N SER A 299 3.61 23.46 0.79
CA SER A 299 5.04 23.70 0.99
C SER A 299 5.96 22.94 0.02
N MET A 300 5.38 22.09 -0.86
CA MET A 300 6.08 21.19 -1.77
C MET A 300 5.84 21.56 -3.24
N ASP A 301 6.67 21.00 -4.12
CA ASP A 301 6.45 21.09 -5.55
C ASP A 301 5.18 20.31 -5.97
N LYS A 302 4.39 20.90 -6.87
CA LYS A 302 3.11 20.32 -7.35
C LYS A 302 3.29 18.91 -7.93
N ASP A 303 4.28 18.74 -8.79
CA ASP A 303 4.49 17.48 -9.50
C ASP A 303 5.02 16.42 -8.54
N ASP A 304 5.84 16.81 -7.55
CA ASP A 304 6.30 15.92 -6.50
C ASP A 304 5.15 15.44 -5.60
N VAL A 305 4.20 16.29 -5.27
CA VAL A 305 2.95 15.90 -4.59
C VAL A 305 2.14 14.92 -5.43
N LEU A 306 1.88 15.27 -6.70
CA LEU A 306 1.08 14.44 -7.61
C LEU A 306 1.71 13.07 -7.86
N SER A 307 3.04 12.97 -7.86
CA SER A 307 3.75 11.68 -7.97
C SER A 307 3.47 10.72 -6.81
N GLY A 308 3.00 11.22 -5.68
CA GLY A 308 2.55 10.43 -4.53
C GLY A 308 1.10 9.92 -4.63
N TYR A 309 0.30 10.48 -5.56
CA TYR A 309 -1.08 10.06 -5.78
C TYR A 309 -1.18 9.00 -6.88
N PHE A 310 -2.37 8.41 -7.03
CA PHE A 310 -2.60 7.34 -8.00
C PHE A 310 -2.77 7.90 -9.43
N VAL A 311 -1.86 8.82 -9.76
CA VAL A 311 -1.63 9.35 -11.10
C VAL A 311 -0.59 8.44 -11.75
N CYS A 312 -1.06 7.50 -12.57
CA CYS A 312 -0.23 6.45 -13.15
C CYS A 312 0.01 6.70 -14.63
N GLU A 313 1.23 6.44 -15.07
CA GLU A 313 1.53 6.33 -16.49
C GLU A 313 0.98 5.00 -17.07
N PRO A 314 0.90 4.85 -18.41
CA PRO A 314 0.56 3.58 -19.00
C PRO A 314 1.49 2.44 -18.54
N LEU A 315 0.94 1.25 -18.31
CA LEU A 315 1.61 0.04 -17.81
C LEU A 315 2.01 0.08 -16.32
N GLU A 316 1.95 1.21 -15.64
CA GLU A 316 2.29 1.31 -14.23
C GLU A 316 1.32 0.50 -13.34
N SER A 317 0.02 0.48 -13.66
CA SER A 317 -0.98 -0.24 -12.88
C SER A 317 -1.67 -1.34 -13.69
N LYS A 318 -1.76 -2.55 -13.13
CA LYS A 318 -2.49 -3.67 -13.72
C LYS A 318 -4.01 -3.38 -13.80
N ALA A 319 -4.55 -2.66 -12.81
CA ALA A 319 -5.96 -2.30 -12.78
C ALA A 319 -6.32 -1.17 -13.77
N TYR A 320 -5.33 -0.36 -14.16
CA TYR A 320 -5.50 0.80 -15.06
C TYR A 320 -4.36 0.82 -16.08
N PRO A 321 -4.35 -0.12 -17.03
CA PRO A 321 -3.23 -0.30 -17.94
C PRO A 321 -2.97 0.88 -18.90
N SER A 322 -3.99 1.71 -19.12
CA SER A 322 -3.85 2.95 -19.92
C SER A 322 -3.41 4.16 -19.08
N GLY A 323 -3.07 3.93 -17.80
CA GLY A 323 -2.80 5.00 -16.84
C GLY A 323 -4.05 5.51 -16.15
N THR A 324 -3.87 6.36 -15.13
CA THR A 324 -4.97 7.01 -14.39
C THR A 324 -4.58 8.39 -13.91
N ASN A 325 -5.55 9.24 -13.68
CA ASN A 325 -5.38 10.56 -13.07
C ASN A 325 -6.22 10.66 -11.79
N ASP A 326 -5.97 9.77 -10.84
CA ASP A 326 -6.68 9.71 -9.56
C ASP A 326 -5.90 10.46 -8.48
N THR A 327 -6.40 11.64 -8.12
CA THR A 327 -5.82 12.51 -7.09
C THR A 327 -6.39 12.27 -5.69
N THR A 328 -7.17 11.19 -5.49
CA THR A 328 -7.73 10.78 -4.20
C THR A 328 -6.95 9.63 -3.57
N HIS A 329 -6.67 8.58 -4.35
CA HIS A 329 -5.89 7.44 -3.88
C HIS A 329 -4.39 7.70 -4.03
N MET A 330 -3.58 6.94 -3.31
CA MET A 330 -2.14 7.17 -3.22
C MET A 330 -1.34 5.98 -3.73
N LYS A 331 -0.12 6.25 -4.14
CA LYS A 331 0.99 5.32 -4.27
C LYS A 331 1.75 5.22 -2.94
N ALA A 332 2.70 4.30 -2.83
CA ALA A 332 3.48 4.10 -1.61
C ALA A 332 4.16 5.39 -1.11
N LYS A 333 4.69 6.23 -2.01
CA LYS A 333 5.31 7.53 -1.68
C LYS A 333 4.33 8.47 -0.97
N GLY A 334 3.13 8.66 -1.52
CA GLY A 334 2.10 9.51 -0.91
C GLY A 334 1.57 8.93 0.40
N ALA A 335 1.32 7.61 0.43
CA ALA A 335 0.86 6.91 1.63
C ALA A 335 1.84 7.03 2.80
N LYS A 336 3.16 6.90 2.56
CA LYS A 336 4.20 7.11 3.57
C LYS A 336 4.22 8.55 4.09
N ARG A 337 4.14 9.54 3.19
CA ARG A 337 4.10 10.95 3.58
C ARG A 337 2.89 11.27 4.46
N VAL A 338 1.69 10.81 4.07
CA VAL A 338 0.48 10.99 4.88
C VAL A 338 0.60 10.28 6.22
N ALA A 339 1.06 9.03 6.24
CA ALA A 339 1.25 8.27 7.48
C ALA A 339 2.26 8.97 8.43
N LYS A 340 3.36 9.53 7.86
CA LYS A 340 4.31 10.31 8.65
C LYS A 340 3.69 11.57 9.25
N LEU A 341 2.96 12.35 8.45
CA LEU A 341 2.28 13.56 8.93
C LEU A 341 1.28 13.26 10.06
N ILE A 342 0.55 12.15 9.95
CA ILE A 342 -0.33 11.67 11.02
C ILE A 342 0.49 11.29 12.27
N ALA A 343 1.59 10.55 12.11
CA ALA A 343 2.47 10.17 13.22
C ALA A 343 3.10 11.39 13.90
N ASP A 344 3.56 12.37 13.12
CA ASP A 344 4.13 13.63 13.61
C ASP A 344 3.11 14.50 14.38
N ALA A 345 1.81 14.35 14.08
CA ALA A 345 0.74 15.05 14.79
C ALA A 345 0.35 14.38 16.14
N ILE A 346 0.78 13.15 16.39
CA ILE A 346 0.43 12.38 17.60
C ILE A 346 0.91 13.08 18.89
N PRO A 347 2.16 13.59 19.01
CA PRO A 347 2.62 14.20 20.25
C PRO A 347 1.76 15.37 20.75
N GLU A 348 1.17 16.12 19.85
CA GLU A 348 0.30 17.24 20.18
C GLU A 348 -1.14 16.78 20.47
N ASN A 349 -1.68 15.86 19.66
CA ASN A 349 -3.11 15.53 19.67
C ASN A 349 -3.44 14.29 20.49
N VAL A 350 -2.53 13.32 20.59
CA VAL A 350 -2.67 12.06 21.33
C VAL A 350 -1.39 11.75 22.11
N PRO A 351 -0.96 12.63 23.05
CA PRO A 351 0.36 12.57 23.68
C PRO A 351 0.67 11.24 24.38
N GLU A 352 -0.36 10.47 24.76
CA GLU A 352 -0.21 9.16 25.38
C GLU A 352 0.43 8.11 24.43
N LEU A 353 0.31 8.33 23.12
CA LEU A 353 0.91 7.49 22.09
C LEU A 353 2.36 7.86 21.77
N SER A 354 2.87 9.03 22.19
CA SER A 354 4.22 9.49 21.84
C SER A 354 5.33 8.50 22.23
N LYS A 355 5.15 7.77 23.33
CA LYS A 355 6.12 6.78 23.78
C LYS A 355 6.23 5.54 22.90
N TYR A 356 5.26 5.34 22.02
CA TYR A 356 5.23 4.23 21.08
C TYR A 356 5.74 4.61 19.69
N LEU A 357 5.93 5.92 19.44
CA LEU A 357 6.54 6.35 18.18
C LEU A 357 8.01 5.93 18.14
N LYS A 358 8.45 5.49 16.98
CA LYS A 358 9.88 5.45 16.68
C LYS A 358 10.36 6.89 16.69
N GLY A 359 11.50 7.15 17.32
CA GLY A 359 12.16 8.46 17.20
C GLY A 359 12.48 8.73 15.73
N ASP A 360 12.78 9.99 15.41
CA ASP A 360 13.31 10.31 14.08
C ASP A 360 14.45 9.34 13.79
N GLU A 361 14.30 8.54 12.72
CA GLU A 361 15.28 7.53 12.35
C GLU A 361 16.58 8.21 11.91
N THR A 362 17.33 8.71 12.88
CA THR A 362 18.77 8.79 12.69
C THR A 362 19.25 7.34 12.76
N PHE A 363 19.61 6.77 11.64
CA PHE A 363 20.17 5.42 11.62
C PHE A 363 21.29 5.33 12.65
N THR A 364 21.17 4.37 13.57
CA THR A 364 22.08 4.27 14.74
C THR A 364 23.49 3.83 14.35
N ASP A 365 23.66 3.27 13.16
CA ASP A 365 24.89 2.67 12.65
C ASP A 365 25.66 3.55 11.64
N ILE A 366 25.22 4.79 11.42
CA ILE A 366 25.91 5.72 10.52
C ILE A 366 26.71 6.78 11.25
N GLN A 367 26.62 6.86 12.58
CA GLN A 367 27.30 7.88 13.37
C GLN A 367 28.83 7.79 13.19
N GLY A 368 29.45 8.89 12.72
CA GLY A 368 30.88 8.95 12.44
C GLY A 368 31.29 8.22 11.15
N HIS A 369 30.36 7.65 10.40
CA HIS A 369 30.63 7.07 9.09
C HIS A 369 30.86 8.16 8.04
N TRP A 370 31.76 7.96 7.10
CA TRP A 370 32.12 8.95 6.07
C TRP A 370 30.93 9.43 5.22
N ALA A 371 29.90 8.59 5.04
CA ALA A 371 28.69 8.90 4.28
C ALA A 371 27.51 9.39 5.16
N GLU A 372 27.72 9.61 6.46
CA GLU A 372 26.65 9.96 7.42
C GLU A 372 25.76 11.10 6.91
N ASN A 373 26.35 12.21 6.46
CA ASN A 373 25.59 13.39 6.03
C ASN A 373 24.76 13.11 4.76
N VAL A 374 25.33 12.37 3.79
CA VAL A 374 24.63 12.02 2.54
C VAL A 374 23.46 11.09 2.84
N ILE A 375 23.66 10.09 3.69
CA ILE A 375 22.62 9.15 4.08
C ILE A 375 21.47 9.89 4.79
N LYS A 376 21.77 10.80 5.72
CA LYS A 376 20.76 11.62 6.40
C LYS A 376 19.94 12.46 5.42
N THR A 377 20.61 13.21 4.56
CA THR A 377 19.95 14.07 3.56
C THR A 377 19.01 13.30 2.63
N LEU A 378 19.44 12.13 2.17
CA LEU A 378 18.63 11.29 1.29
C LEU A 378 17.46 10.61 2.04
N ALA A 379 17.66 10.22 3.29
CA ALA A 379 16.60 9.68 4.14
C ALA A 379 15.54 10.72 4.48
N GLU A 380 15.96 11.95 4.84
CA GLU A 380 15.06 13.10 5.10
C GLU A 380 14.22 13.49 3.87
N SER A 381 14.71 13.20 2.67
CA SER A 381 13.99 13.43 1.39
C SER A 381 13.29 12.19 0.85
N ASP A 382 13.12 11.14 1.64
CA ASP A 382 12.49 9.85 1.27
C ASP A 382 13.12 9.15 0.04
N LYS A 383 14.36 9.49 -0.31
CA LYS A 383 15.06 8.90 -1.45
C LYS A 383 15.72 7.55 -1.14
N ILE A 384 16.03 7.30 0.12
CA ILE A 384 16.56 6.02 0.60
C ILE A 384 15.90 5.61 1.92
N SER A 385 15.90 4.31 2.19
CA SER A 385 15.34 3.75 3.44
C SER A 385 16.39 2.86 4.14
N GLY A 386 16.22 2.65 5.45
CA GLY A 386 17.00 1.70 6.23
C GLY A 386 16.68 0.24 5.91
N VAL A 387 17.42 -0.66 6.58
CA VAL A 387 17.22 -2.12 6.50
C VAL A 387 16.32 -2.67 7.62
N GLY A 388 15.73 -1.80 8.42
CA GLY A 388 14.98 -2.12 9.63
C GLY A 388 15.79 -1.85 10.90
N ASP A 389 15.11 -1.95 12.07
CA ASP A 389 15.69 -1.75 13.40
C ASP A 389 16.48 -0.45 13.59
N GLY A 390 16.09 0.65 12.91
CA GLY A 390 16.80 1.94 12.95
C GLY A 390 18.23 1.85 12.38
N LYS A 391 18.49 0.95 11.43
CA LYS A 391 19.81 0.76 10.80
C LYS A 391 19.76 1.02 9.30
N PHE A 392 20.84 1.58 8.79
CA PHE A 392 21.10 1.74 7.37
C PHE A 392 21.99 0.61 6.80
N ASN A 393 22.84 0.01 7.62
CA ASN A 393 23.86 -0.97 7.25
C ASN A 393 24.84 -0.42 6.19
N PRO A 394 25.56 0.69 6.47
CA PRO A 394 26.32 1.43 5.46
C PRO A 394 27.42 0.61 4.76
N ASP A 395 28.05 -0.33 5.47
CA ASP A 395 29.11 -1.20 4.94
C ASP A 395 28.57 -2.51 4.34
N GLY A 396 27.25 -2.76 4.45
CA GLY A 396 26.61 -3.91 3.85
C GLY A 396 26.64 -3.83 2.33
N THR A 397 26.78 -4.97 1.66
CA THR A 397 26.70 -5.05 0.20
C THR A 397 25.27 -4.82 -0.29
N VAL A 398 25.15 -4.22 -1.48
CA VAL A 398 23.87 -3.97 -2.16
C VAL A 398 23.68 -5.01 -3.25
N THR A 399 22.47 -5.56 -3.37
CA THR A 399 22.11 -6.44 -4.48
C THR A 399 21.74 -5.64 -5.74
N ARG A 400 21.69 -6.31 -6.89
CA ARG A 400 21.26 -5.69 -8.15
C ARG A 400 19.85 -5.10 -8.03
N ALA A 401 18.91 -5.84 -7.42
CA ALA A 401 17.53 -5.38 -7.21
C ALA A 401 17.44 -4.20 -6.24
N GLU A 402 18.20 -4.22 -5.14
CA GLU A 402 18.26 -3.10 -4.20
C GLU A 402 18.80 -1.83 -4.84
N PHE A 403 19.91 -1.95 -5.60
CA PHE A 403 20.48 -0.80 -6.30
C PHE A 403 19.51 -0.26 -7.37
N LEU A 404 18.89 -1.14 -8.15
CA LEU A 404 17.90 -0.76 -9.15
C LEU A 404 16.76 0.06 -8.52
N LYS A 405 16.19 -0.44 -7.41
CA LYS A 405 15.16 0.26 -6.65
C LYS A 405 15.65 1.63 -6.17
N MET A 406 16.84 1.70 -5.55
CA MET A 406 17.40 2.95 -5.03
C MET A 406 17.58 3.99 -6.17
N ALA A 407 18.09 3.58 -7.32
CA ALA A 407 18.29 4.45 -8.47
C ALA A 407 16.96 4.97 -9.03
N MET A 408 15.99 4.08 -9.25
CA MET A 408 14.67 4.47 -9.76
C MET A 408 13.93 5.39 -8.78
N ASP A 409 13.90 5.04 -7.49
CA ASP A 409 13.24 5.87 -6.45
C ASP A 409 13.88 7.27 -6.35
N SER A 410 15.22 7.37 -6.42
CA SER A 410 15.92 8.66 -6.32
C SER A 410 15.61 9.62 -7.47
N LEU A 411 15.30 9.08 -8.65
CA LEU A 411 14.94 9.83 -9.85
C LEU A 411 13.43 9.92 -10.10
N GLY A 412 12.60 9.36 -9.20
CA GLY A 412 11.15 9.33 -9.35
C GLY A 412 10.66 8.39 -10.47
N ILE A 413 11.51 7.49 -10.94
CA ILE A 413 11.15 6.52 -11.98
C ILE A 413 10.27 5.42 -11.37
N VAL A 414 9.05 5.28 -11.90
CA VAL A 414 8.07 4.33 -11.36
C VAL A 414 8.28 2.91 -11.92
N GLY A 415 8.00 1.91 -11.08
CA GLY A 415 7.89 0.52 -11.53
C GLY A 415 6.64 0.29 -12.35
N HIS A 416 6.60 -0.81 -13.12
CA HIS A 416 5.43 -1.21 -13.88
C HIS A 416 4.77 -2.46 -13.30
N ALA A 417 3.47 -2.65 -13.62
CA ALA A 417 2.75 -3.85 -13.23
C ALA A 417 3.46 -5.09 -13.79
N TYR A 418 3.74 -6.04 -12.88
CA TYR A 418 4.35 -7.31 -13.26
C TYR A 418 3.45 -8.09 -14.22
N ARG A 419 4.02 -8.60 -15.29
CA ARG A 419 3.36 -9.44 -16.29
C ARG A 419 3.86 -10.88 -16.13
N ASP A 420 2.99 -11.77 -15.66
CA ASP A 420 3.33 -13.15 -15.31
C ASP A 420 4.12 -13.86 -16.42
N GLY A 421 5.32 -14.36 -16.08
CA GLY A 421 6.19 -15.10 -16.98
C GLY A 421 6.93 -14.27 -18.04
N GLU A 422 6.93 -12.95 -17.94
CA GLU A 422 7.54 -12.03 -18.92
C GLU A 422 8.63 -11.12 -18.32
N CYS A 423 9.09 -11.39 -17.10
CA CYS A 423 10.04 -10.56 -16.38
C CYS A 423 11.31 -11.34 -15.98
N LEU A 424 12.04 -11.84 -16.95
CA LEU A 424 13.28 -12.59 -16.75
C LEU A 424 13.09 -13.77 -15.79
N ASP A 425 13.92 -13.84 -14.74
CA ASP A 425 13.89 -14.84 -13.67
C ASP A 425 13.10 -14.41 -12.43
N ALA A 426 12.53 -13.20 -12.40
CA ALA A 426 11.66 -12.74 -11.32
C ALA A 426 10.25 -13.32 -11.40
N THR A 427 9.61 -13.47 -10.25
CA THR A 427 8.25 -13.94 -10.06
C THR A 427 7.39 -12.90 -9.32
N ASN A 428 6.08 -13.11 -9.22
CA ASN A 428 5.18 -12.25 -8.42
C ASN A 428 5.52 -12.21 -6.92
N ASP A 429 6.26 -13.20 -6.42
CA ASP A 429 6.66 -13.28 -5.02
C ASP A 429 7.93 -12.47 -4.74
N ASP A 430 8.65 -12.06 -5.78
CA ASP A 430 9.85 -11.25 -5.65
C ASP A 430 9.47 -9.77 -5.46
N TRP A 431 9.89 -9.17 -4.35
CA TRP A 431 9.54 -7.80 -3.97
C TRP A 431 9.95 -6.76 -5.03
N TYR A 432 10.96 -7.06 -5.84
CA TYR A 432 11.50 -6.18 -6.89
C TYR A 432 10.85 -6.37 -8.27
N CYS A 433 9.94 -7.30 -8.45
CA CYS A 433 9.38 -7.62 -9.77
C CYS A 433 8.77 -6.42 -10.50
N TYR A 434 8.16 -5.48 -9.77
CA TYR A 434 7.60 -4.25 -10.34
C TYR A 434 8.69 -3.26 -10.79
N TYR A 435 9.77 -3.13 -10.03
CA TYR A 435 10.93 -2.31 -10.41
C TYR A 435 11.62 -2.90 -11.62
N LEU A 436 11.84 -4.22 -11.62
CA LEU A 436 12.46 -4.92 -12.75
C LEU A 436 11.62 -4.77 -14.03
N GLN A 437 10.30 -4.95 -13.94
CA GLN A 437 9.39 -4.77 -15.08
C GLN A 437 9.44 -3.34 -15.62
N GLY A 438 9.37 -2.33 -14.76
CA GLY A 438 9.47 -0.92 -15.17
C GLY A 438 10.85 -0.59 -15.78
N ALA A 439 11.90 -1.14 -15.21
CA ALA A 439 13.26 -0.94 -15.71
C ALA A 439 13.48 -1.55 -17.10
N LEU A 440 12.92 -2.73 -17.36
CA LEU A 440 12.96 -3.36 -18.68
C LEU A 440 12.14 -2.56 -19.71
N ASP A 441 10.93 -2.16 -19.37
CA ASP A 441 10.06 -1.39 -20.26
C ASP A 441 10.67 -0.01 -20.62
N LYS A 442 11.47 0.55 -19.73
CA LYS A 442 12.17 1.85 -19.89
C LYS A 442 13.61 1.72 -20.40
N ASN A 443 14.07 0.51 -20.70
CA ASN A 443 15.44 0.20 -21.11
C ASN A 443 16.51 0.71 -20.11
N ILE A 444 16.23 0.59 -18.82
CA ILE A 444 17.18 0.96 -17.73
C ILE A 444 18.19 -0.15 -17.48
N ILE A 445 17.80 -1.41 -17.68
CA ILE A 445 18.72 -2.54 -17.54
C ILE A 445 19.35 -2.82 -18.91
N PRO A 446 20.66 -2.61 -19.06
CA PRO A 446 21.36 -2.99 -20.29
C PRO A 446 21.25 -4.50 -20.54
N GLU A 447 21.05 -4.89 -21.81
CA GLU A 447 20.98 -6.31 -22.21
C GLU A 447 22.22 -7.10 -21.78
N GLU A 448 23.38 -6.42 -21.75
CA GLU A 448 24.67 -6.98 -21.32
C GLU A 448 24.68 -7.43 -19.85
N MET A 449 23.75 -6.94 -19.03
CA MET A 449 23.58 -7.37 -17.63
C MET A 449 22.71 -8.61 -17.48
N ILE A 450 22.02 -9.04 -18.55
CA ILE A 450 21.10 -10.16 -18.53
C ILE A 450 21.83 -11.39 -19.10
N GLU A 451 22.01 -12.43 -18.28
CA GLU A 451 22.60 -13.69 -18.71
C GLU A 451 21.61 -14.41 -19.65
N ASP A 452 22.11 -14.91 -20.79
CA ASP A 452 21.32 -15.56 -21.84
C ASP A 452 20.14 -14.69 -22.34
N CYS A 453 20.39 -13.38 -22.46
CA CYS A 453 19.37 -12.42 -22.88
C CYS A 453 18.82 -12.76 -24.27
N ASN A 454 17.51 -12.84 -24.37
CA ASN A 454 16.81 -12.86 -25.65
C ASN A 454 15.59 -11.92 -25.57
N VAL A 455 15.50 -11.02 -26.53
CA VAL A 455 14.44 -10.01 -26.62
C VAL A 455 13.52 -10.36 -27.77
N ARG A 456 12.23 -10.53 -27.46
CA ARG A 456 11.18 -10.71 -28.45
C ARG A 456 10.24 -9.51 -28.42
N HIS A 457 10.04 -8.87 -29.55
CA HIS A 457 9.00 -7.84 -29.68
C HIS A 457 7.67 -8.52 -29.97
N ASP A 458 6.71 -8.35 -29.09
CA ASP A 458 5.36 -8.89 -29.24
C ASP A 458 4.34 -7.75 -29.24
N ILE A 459 3.36 -7.84 -30.15
CA ILE A 459 2.21 -6.94 -30.15
C ILE A 459 1.12 -7.66 -29.34
N LYS A 460 1.24 -7.63 -28.01
CA LYS A 460 0.13 -8.02 -27.15
C LYS A 460 -0.80 -6.81 -26.99
N THR A 461 -2.08 -7.09 -27.01
CA THR A 461 -3.02 -6.12 -26.46
C THR A 461 -2.74 -6.03 -24.96
N LEU A 462 -2.71 -4.82 -24.44
CA LEU A 462 -2.70 -4.60 -23.00
C LEU A 462 -3.88 -5.35 -22.33
N ALA A 463 -4.99 -5.54 -23.07
CA ALA A 463 -6.13 -6.36 -22.73
C ALA A 463 -5.78 -7.83 -22.44
N GLU A 464 -4.87 -8.44 -23.20
CA GLU A 464 -4.44 -9.85 -22.99
C GLU A 464 -3.52 -9.98 -21.78
N ALA A 465 -2.73 -8.92 -21.50
CA ALA A 465 -1.85 -8.90 -20.33
C ALA A 465 -2.58 -8.57 -19.01
N THR A 466 -3.74 -7.88 -19.08
CA THR A 466 -4.42 -7.30 -17.91
C THR A 466 -5.90 -7.67 -17.76
N ASP A 467 -6.45 -8.50 -18.65
CA ASP A 467 -7.90 -8.79 -18.76
C ASP A 467 -8.79 -7.57 -19.07
N ASP A 468 -8.20 -6.44 -19.49
CA ASP A 468 -8.95 -5.24 -19.87
C ASP A 468 -9.27 -5.25 -21.36
N LYS A 469 -10.55 -5.43 -21.70
CA LYS A 469 -11.02 -5.53 -23.09
C LYS A 469 -11.01 -4.23 -23.88
N GLU A 470 -10.79 -3.10 -23.22
CA GLU A 470 -10.74 -1.75 -23.83
C GLU A 470 -9.30 -1.25 -24.02
N ALA A 471 -8.30 -2.01 -23.56
CA ALA A 471 -6.91 -1.58 -23.60
C ALA A 471 -6.35 -1.45 -25.03
N VAL A 472 -5.60 -0.39 -25.23
CA VAL A 472 -4.95 -0.05 -26.49
C VAL A 472 -3.84 -1.08 -26.81
N MET A 473 -3.69 -1.46 -28.07
CA MET A 473 -2.58 -2.28 -28.57
C MET A 473 -1.25 -1.56 -28.37
N THR A 474 -0.43 -2.06 -27.47
CA THR A 474 0.94 -1.57 -27.27
C THR A 474 1.95 -2.67 -27.62
N GLY A 475 2.98 -2.31 -28.37
CA GLY A 475 4.13 -3.20 -28.53
C GLY A 475 4.86 -3.32 -27.20
N VAL A 476 5.10 -4.54 -26.74
CA VAL A 476 5.89 -4.81 -25.54
C VAL A 476 7.10 -5.66 -25.90
N ASN A 477 8.23 -5.35 -25.29
CA ASN A 477 9.39 -6.23 -25.34
C ASN A 477 9.26 -7.29 -24.26
N ILE A 478 9.45 -8.54 -24.64
CA ILE A 478 9.51 -9.69 -23.73
C ILE A 478 10.97 -10.09 -23.61
N TYR A 479 11.48 -10.02 -22.40
CA TYR A 479 12.85 -10.39 -22.07
C TYR A 479 12.88 -11.77 -21.45
N THR A 480 13.73 -12.66 -21.98
CA THR A 480 14.07 -13.94 -21.35
C THR A 480 15.54 -13.96 -21.00
N GLY A 481 15.90 -14.66 -19.95
CA GLY A 481 17.26 -14.69 -19.40
C GLY A 481 17.25 -14.53 -17.89
N LYS A 482 18.38 -14.19 -17.30
CA LYS A 482 18.50 -14.01 -15.85
C LYS A 482 19.06 -12.64 -15.52
N PHE A 483 18.37 -11.97 -14.61
CA PHE A 483 18.86 -10.75 -13.98
C PHE A 483 19.64 -11.03 -12.70
N ASP A 484 19.30 -12.13 -12.00
CA ASP A 484 19.86 -12.48 -10.68
C ASP A 484 19.75 -11.31 -9.70
N GLY A 485 18.52 -10.85 -9.40
CA GLY A 485 18.28 -9.65 -8.60
C GLY A 485 18.90 -9.65 -7.20
N ASP A 486 19.06 -10.83 -6.60
CA ASP A 486 19.68 -11.01 -5.28
C ASP A 486 21.22 -11.07 -5.32
N LYS A 487 21.82 -11.08 -6.51
CA LYS A 487 23.28 -11.06 -6.65
C LYS A 487 23.83 -9.70 -6.19
N PRO A 488 24.91 -9.66 -5.38
CA PRO A 488 25.64 -8.42 -5.10
C PRO A 488 26.04 -7.70 -6.38
N ILE A 489 25.73 -6.42 -6.48
CA ILE A 489 26.06 -5.61 -7.65
C ILE A 489 27.54 -5.19 -7.63
N THR A 490 28.22 -5.32 -8.76
CA THR A 490 29.60 -4.79 -8.91
C THR A 490 29.58 -3.31 -9.28
N ARG A 491 30.71 -2.63 -9.09
CA ARG A 491 30.82 -1.19 -9.39
C ARG A 491 30.65 -0.86 -10.87
N GLU A 492 31.06 -1.76 -11.78
CA GLU A 492 30.82 -1.58 -13.23
C GLU A 492 29.33 -1.80 -13.60
N GLU A 493 28.67 -2.79 -13.00
CA GLU A 493 27.23 -3.02 -13.16
C GLU A 493 26.41 -1.84 -12.61
N MET A 494 26.80 -1.29 -11.46
CA MET A 494 26.20 -0.09 -10.87
C MET A 494 26.28 1.11 -11.82
N ALA A 495 27.45 1.36 -12.43
CA ALA A 495 27.62 2.45 -13.39
C ALA A 495 26.67 2.28 -14.60
N ALA A 496 26.47 1.05 -15.06
CA ALA A 496 25.56 0.75 -16.15
C ALA A 496 24.10 1.10 -15.82
N ILE A 497 23.58 0.68 -14.66
CA ILE A 497 22.22 1.02 -14.22
C ILE A 497 22.09 2.53 -13.99
N ALA A 498 23.03 3.17 -13.29
CA ALA A 498 22.98 4.60 -12.97
C ALA A 498 22.87 5.48 -14.23
N VAL A 499 23.74 5.21 -15.21
CA VAL A 499 23.72 5.93 -16.50
C VAL A 499 22.45 5.65 -17.29
N SER A 500 21.96 4.42 -17.28
CA SER A 500 20.74 4.05 -18.01
C SER A 500 19.46 4.62 -17.39
N CYS A 501 19.41 4.79 -16.06
CA CYS A 501 18.31 5.47 -15.38
C CYS A 501 18.16 6.92 -15.87
N GLU A 502 19.24 7.67 -15.95
CA GLU A 502 19.20 9.07 -16.38
C GLU A 502 18.85 9.21 -17.88
N LYS A 503 19.30 8.26 -18.70
CA LYS A 503 18.90 8.20 -20.12
C LYS A 503 17.38 7.99 -20.29
N SER A 504 16.74 7.22 -19.42
CA SER A 504 15.31 7.01 -19.42
C SER A 504 14.56 8.32 -19.17
N GLU A 505 14.99 9.11 -18.21
CA GLU A 505 14.40 10.42 -17.88
C GLU A 505 14.62 11.43 -19.00
N MET A 506 15.81 11.51 -19.59
CA MET A 506 16.07 12.36 -20.76
C MET A 506 15.21 12.00 -21.97
N LYS A 507 14.91 10.72 -22.19
CA LYS A 507 14.02 10.26 -23.27
C LYS A 507 12.59 10.76 -23.08
N ILE A 508 12.09 10.72 -21.85
CA ILE A 508 10.76 11.26 -21.50
C ILE A 508 10.72 12.77 -21.77
N ALA A 509 11.72 13.53 -21.36
CA ALA A 509 11.82 14.95 -21.63
C ALA A 509 11.89 15.28 -23.13
N SER A 510 12.56 14.45 -23.94
CA SER A 510 12.64 14.62 -25.40
C SER A 510 11.32 14.38 -26.12
N ASP A 511 10.50 13.46 -25.64
CA ASP A 511 9.18 13.16 -26.21
C ASP A 511 8.18 14.30 -25.97
N PHE A 512 8.41 15.15 -24.97
CA PHE A 512 7.62 16.37 -24.71
C PHE A 512 8.13 17.62 -25.45
N GLY A 513 9.08 17.50 -26.36
CA GLY A 513 9.48 18.59 -27.27
C GLY A 513 10.33 19.69 -26.64
N THR A 514 10.88 19.52 -25.46
CA THR A 514 11.75 20.48 -24.77
C THR A 514 13.18 19.97 -24.68
N ILE A 515 13.91 19.97 -25.79
CA ILE A 515 15.35 19.71 -25.78
C ILE A 515 16.08 21.05 -25.68
N THR A 516 16.60 21.41 -24.52
CA THR A 516 17.41 22.62 -24.34
C THR A 516 18.92 22.33 -24.11
N ARG A 517 19.36 21.08 -24.28
CA ARG A 517 20.76 20.68 -24.11
C ARG A 517 21.29 19.78 -25.22
N ASP A 518 21.20 20.26 -26.46
CA ASP A 518 21.64 19.52 -27.66
C ASP A 518 23.07 18.94 -27.57
N SER A 519 24.00 19.62 -26.89
CA SER A 519 25.39 19.18 -26.78
C SER A 519 25.60 18.03 -25.80
N GLU A 520 24.84 17.95 -24.71
CA GLU A 520 24.96 16.86 -23.72
C GLU A 520 24.28 15.58 -24.22
N ILE A 521 23.15 15.69 -24.91
CA ILE A 521 22.44 14.55 -25.50
C ILE A 521 23.24 13.93 -26.65
N ILE A 522 23.83 14.76 -27.52
CA ILE A 522 24.70 14.29 -28.61
C ILE A 522 25.91 13.56 -28.04
N ASN A 523 26.52 14.08 -27.00
CA ASN A 523 27.64 13.41 -26.35
C ASN A 523 27.22 12.08 -25.73
N TYR A 524 26.04 12.00 -25.13
CA TYR A 524 25.54 10.79 -24.48
C TYR A 524 25.26 9.65 -25.48
N GLU A 525 24.54 9.91 -26.60
CA GLU A 525 24.35 8.92 -27.68
C GLU A 525 25.66 8.55 -28.36
N TYR A 526 26.59 9.47 -28.46
CA TYR A 526 27.94 9.21 -28.98
C TYR A 526 28.66 8.18 -28.11
N PHE A 527 28.56 8.28 -26.79
CA PHE A 527 29.17 7.36 -25.83
C PHE A 527 28.68 5.92 -25.92
N ILE A 528 27.39 5.74 -26.19
CA ILE A 528 26.77 4.41 -26.23
C ILE A 528 26.90 3.76 -27.62
N ASN A 529 26.97 4.54 -28.67
CA ASN A 529 26.90 4.06 -30.05
C ASN A 529 28.27 4.04 -30.79
N HIS A 530 29.36 4.54 -30.20
CA HIS A 530 30.66 4.59 -30.85
C HIS A 530 31.72 3.73 -30.14
N GLU A 531 32.61 3.15 -30.91
CA GLU A 531 33.67 2.25 -30.45
C GLU A 531 34.47 2.84 -29.28
N HIS A 532 34.46 2.13 -28.19
CA HIS A 532 34.87 2.52 -26.84
C HIS A 532 36.29 3.07 -26.71
N ASP A 533 37.22 2.67 -27.57
CA ASP A 533 38.66 2.95 -27.41
C ASP A 533 39.02 4.43 -27.65
N ALA A 534 38.33 5.10 -28.56
CA ALA A 534 38.62 6.51 -28.86
C ALA A 534 38.17 7.43 -27.74
N PHE A 535 37.05 7.08 -27.08
CA PHE A 535 36.44 7.92 -26.06
C PHE A 535 37.09 7.82 -24.68
N VAL A 536 37.42 6.62 -24.25
CA VAL A 536 38.20 6.42 -23.00
C VAL A 536 39.56 7.10 -23.12
N SER A 537 40.14 7.11 -24.31
CA SER A 537 41.39 7.84 -24.62
C SER A 537 41.18 9.37 -24.56
N ASP A 538 40.06 9.89 -25.05
CA ASP A 538 39.75 11.31 -25.05
C ASP A 538 39.33 11.85 -23.67
N MET A 539 38.64 11.05 -22.86
CA MET A 539 38.38 11.39 -21.44
C MET A 539 39.68 11.46 -20.62
N VAL A 540 40.57 10.56 -20.86
CA VAL A 540 41.91 10.56 -20.22
C VAL A 540 42.76 11.75 -20.68
N THR A 541 42.52 12.27 -21.88
CA THR A 541 43.24 13.43 -22.44
C THR A 541 42.60 14.78 -22.15
N TYR A 542 41.31 14.85 -21.95
CA TYR A 542 40.58 16.13 -21.77
C TYR A 542 40.61 16.65 -20.34
N ASP A 543 40.63 15.78 -19.35
CA ASP A 543 40.88 16.15 -17.95
C ASP A 543 42.08 15.37 -17.39
N SER A 544 43.22 16.00 -17.40
CA SER A 544 44.49 15.44 -16.88
C SER A 544 44.45 15.05 -15.39
N LYS A 545 43.26 15.10 -14.76
CA LYS A 545 43.02 14.78 -13.35
C LYS A 545 42.37 13.41 -13.13
N ILE A 546 41.79 12.78 -14.14
CA ILE A 546 41.11 11.49 -13.98
C ILE A 546 41.89 10.40 -14.71
N THR A 547 42.75 9.69 -13.99
CA THR A 547 43.42 8.50 -14.49
C THR A 547 42.85 7.30 -13.75
N ILE A 548 42.11 6.44 -14.46
CA ILE A 548 41.65 5.15 -13.93
C ILE A 548 42.78 4.13 -14.11
N LYS A 549 43.46 3.76 -13.01
CA LYS A 549 44.62 2.88 -13.07
C LYS A 549 44.32 1.44 -13.48
N ASP A 550 43.12 0.98 -13.23
CA ASP A 550 42.62 -0.37 -13.48
C ASP A 550 41.59 -0.42 -14.63
N ILE A 551 41.72 0.50 -15.59
CA ILE A 551 40.82 0.60 -16.74
C ILE A 551 40.72 -0.70 -17.53
N ASP A 552 41.83 -1.44 -17.62
CA ASP A 552 41.88 -2.72 -18.33
C ASP A 552 41.12 -3.85 -17.61
N GLU A 553 40.78 -3.67 -16.33
CA GLU A 553 40.01 -4.63 -15.54
C GLU A 553 38.49 -4.45 -15.75
N ILE A 554 38.04 -3.33 -16.36
CA ILE A 554 36.66 -3.08 -16.72
C ILE A 554 36.27 -3.94 -17.90
N ASP A 555 35.19 -4.72 -17.79
CA ASP A 555 34.70 -5.49 -18.93
C ASP A 555 34.35 -4.55 -20.10
N GLU A 556 34.74 -4.95 -21.31
CA GLU A 556 34.55 -4.15 -22.52
C GLU A 556 33.11 -3.61 -22.65
N LYS A 557 32.14 -4.46 -22.36
CA LYS A 557 30.69 -4.12 -22.36
C LYS A 557 30.30 -3.02 -21.37
N TYR A 558 31.08 -2.77 -20.31
CA TYR A 558 30.79 -1.74 -19.30
C TYR A 558 31.67 -0.49 -19.41
N ARG A 559 32.68 -0.48 -20.25
CA ARG A 559 33.64 0.65 -20.38
C ARG A 559 32.93 1.98 -20.68
N GLY A 560 31.97 1.98 -21.63
CA GLY A 560 31.22 3.17 -21.99
C GLY A 560 30.34 3.71 -20.83
N TYR A 561 29.72 2.83 -20.07
CA TYR A 561 28.94 3.21 -18.89
C TYR A 561 29.80 3.79 -17.77
N VAL A 562 30.93 3.16 -17.48
CA VAL A 562 31.89 3.66 -16.48
C VAL A 562 32.44 5.02 -16.88
N ALA A 563 32.83 5.20 -18.15
CA ALA A 563 33.29 6.49 -18.67
C ALA A 563 32.23 7.58 -18.54
N SER A 564 30.96 7.29 -18.92
CA SER A 564 29.83 8.20 -18.79
C SER A 564 29.54 8.55 -17.34
N ALA A 565 29.55 7.57 -16.43
CA ALA A 565 29.33 7.79 -15.00
C ALA A 565 30.38 8.73 -14.37
N TYR A 566 31.65 8.61 -14.80
CA TYR A 566 32.70 9.56 -14.39
C TYR A 566 32.49 10.96 -14.98
N TRP A 567 32.14 11.05 -16.26
CA TRP A 567 31.93 12.31 -16.95
C TRP A 567 30.81 13.14 -16.30
N HIS A 568 29.71 12.47 -15.94
CA HIS A 568 28.58 13.12 -15.28
C HIS A 568 28.78 13.30 -13.78
N GLY A 569 29.88 12.79 -13.21
CA GLY A 569 30.17 12.91 -11.80
C GLY A 569 29.33 12.01 -10.88
N TYR A 570 28.68 10.96 -11.44
CA TYR A 570 27.90 10.01 -10.64
C TYR A 570 28.79 9.16 -9.76
N VAL A 571 30.00 8.86 -10.24
CA VAL A 571 31.00 8.08 -9.54
C VAL A 571 32.32 8.82 -9.46
N ASN A 572 33.05 8.58 -8.37
CA ASN A 572 34.46 8.93 -8.22
C ASN A 572 35.25 7.64 -8.07
N GLY A 573 36.54 7.67 -8.48
CA GLY A 573 37.45 6.56 -8.22
C GLY A 573 37.78 6.43 -6.73
N MET A 574 38.56 5.39 -6.43
CA MET A 574 39.15 5.21 -5.11
C MET A 574 40.29 6.21 -4.90
N GLU A 575 40.67 6.46 -3.65
CA GLU A 575 41.78 7.39 -3.31
C GLU A 575 43.12 7.01 -3.97
N ASP A 576 43.31 5.74 -4.23
CA ASP A 576 44.52 5.22 -4.93
C ASP A 576 44.47 5.34 -6.47
N GLY A 577 43.37 5.89 -7.02
CA GLY A 577 43.14 6.14 -8.44
C GLY A 577 42.60 4.93 -9.23
N ARG A 578 42.15 3.86 -8.54
CA ARG A 578 41.45 2.74 -9.16
C ARG A 578 39.94 3.02 -9.21
N PHE A 579 39.23 2.39 -10.12
CA PHE A 579 37.78 2.30 -10.14
C PHE A 579 37.26 1.09 -9.36
N ALA A 580 38.03 0.00 -9.33
CA ALA A 580 37.70 -1.28 -8.73
C ALA A 580 36.41 -1.91 -9.31
N PRO A 581 36.38 -2.19 -10.64
CA PRO A 581 35.14 -2.54 -11.37
C PRO A 581 34.46 -3.80 -10.84
N LYS A 582 35.24 -4.77 -10.36
CA LYS A 582 34.76 -6.08 -9.89
C LYS A 582 34.40 -6.12 -8.40
N GLU A 583 34.70 -5.05 -7.65
CA GLU A 583 34.33 -4.98 -6.25
C GLU A 583 32.82 -4.75 -6.10
N ASN A 584 32.22 -5.39 -5.06
CA ASN A 584 30.81 -5.19 -4.74
C ASN A 584 30.59 -3.81 -4.15
N LEU A 585 29.45 -3.22 -4.47
CA LEU A 585 29.05 -1.91 -3.97
C LEU A 585 28.52 -2.02 -2.54
N THR A 586 28.95 -1.10 -1.66
CA THR A 586 28.31 -0.96 -0.32
C THR A 586 27.08 -0.04 -0.38
N ARG A 587 26.19 -0.15 0.61
CA ARG A 587 25.01 0.72 0.71
C ARG A 587 25.38 2.20 0.85
N ALA A 588 26.47 2.51 1.57
CA ALA A 588 26.98 3.87 1.66
C ALA A 588 27.46 4.41 0.31
N GLN A 589 28.16 3.59 -0.46
CA GLN A 589 28.59 3.97 -1.82
C GLN A 589 27.37 4.15 -2.74
N ALA A 590 26.38 3.27 -2.66
CA ALA A 590 25.13 3.42 -3.40
C ALA A 590 24.43 4.75 -3.06
N ALA A 591 24.32 5.10 -1.78
CA ALA A 591 23.73 6.38 -1.35
C ALA A 591 24.46 7.59 -1.97
N VAL A 592 25.79 7.56 -2.05
CA VAL A 592 26.55 8.64 -2.71
C VAL A 592 26.25 8.71 -4.20
N VAL A 593 26.12 7.59 -4.88
CA VAL A 593 25.71 7.57 -6.30
C VAL A 593 24.31 8.19 -6.45
N MET A 594 23.35 7.79 -5.60
CA MET A 594 21.99 8.38 -5.62
C MET A 594 22.01 9.91 -5.40
N ASN A 595 22.86 10.40 -4.50
CA ASN A 595 23.02 11.83 -4.27
C ASN A 595 23.60 12.58 -5.48
N ASN A 596 24.34 11.91 -6.32
CA ASN A 596 24.97 12.48 -7.50
C ASN A 596 24.10 12.37 -8.76
N LEU A 597 23.11 11.46 -8.79
CA LEU A 597 22.08 11.41 -9.83
C LEU A 597 21.13 12.63 -9.69
N LYS A 598 20.81 13.28 -10.81
CA LYS A 598 20.05 14.56 -10.82
C LYS A 598 18.68 14.39 -11.47
#